data_afed91d4730c2adc6fb95368cc0ded8c
#
_entry.id   afed91d4730c2adc6fb95368cc0ded8c
#
_cell.length_a   1.000
_cell.length_b   1.000
_cell.length_c   1.000
_cell.angle_alpha   90.00
_cell.angle_beta   90.00
_cell.angle_gamma   90.00
#
_symmetry.space_group_name_H-M   'P 1'
#
loop_
_entity.id
_entity.type
_entity.pdbx_description
1 polymer ?
#
loop_
_entity_poly.entity_id
_entity_poly.type
_entity_poly.pdbx_seq_one_letter_code
_entity_poly.pdbx_strand_id
1 'polypeptide(L)'
;MNPILLKNKKVVGTEGYILGEINDLHIDFDTWQATAFYVVLSDEAAAELNLKKQFLRKIMVCLPTELIKAIGDVIELREPIRNIKDIAEKEMQVDNVKVEGKKVFSSNGEVMGDVDGVDVDFDKWRVNGLQVALNDKAAMELGFRRPVMSKVIVIIPSNAIETIENFVTLDKGVEDLKSLVECIRSCQLQK
;
A
#
# COMPACT_ATOMS: atom_id res chain seq x y z
N MET A 1 7.57 1.82 4.88
CA MET A 1 6.45 2.31 5.76
C MET A 1 5.14 1.76 5.25
N ASN A 2 4.22 1.34 6.11
CA ASN A 2 2.91 0.83 5.69
C ASN A 2 2.01 1.98 5.18
N PRO A 3 1.46 1.90 3.94
CA PRO A 3 0.55 2.91 3.38
C PRO A 3 -0.71 3.19 4.21
N ILE A 4 -1.14 2.22 5.02
CA ILE A 4 -2.29 2.37 5.94
C ILE A 4 -2.13 3.60 6.85
N LEU A 5 -0.89 4.01 7.15
CA LEU A 5 -0.60 5.21 7.95
C LEU A 5 -0.91 6.52 7.21
N LEU A 6 -1.10 6.46 5.90
CA LEU A 6 -1.46 7.62 5.07
C LEU A 6 -2.97 7.74 4.88
N LYS A 7 -3.73 6.68 5.14
CA LYS A 7 -5.18 6.69 5.01
C LYS A 7 -5.79 7.78 5.88
N ASN A 8 -6.74 8.53 5.30
CA ASN A 8 -7.41 9.69 5.88
C ASN A 8 -6.50 10.91 6.14
N LYS A 9 -5.21 10.89 5.75
CA LYS A 9 -4.41 12.12 5.75
C LYS A 9 -4.98 13.11 4.74
N LYS A 10 -5.00 14.38 5.12
CA LYS A 10 -5.44 15.47 4.26
C LYS A 10 -4.40 15.74 3.17
N VAL A 11 -4.90 16.01 1.97
CA VAL A 11 -4.10 16.44 0.82
C VAL A 11 -4.35 17.93 0.61
N VAL A 12 -3.28 18.72 0.54
CA VAL A 12 -3.33 20.18 0.43
C VAL A 12 -2.55 20.66 -0.79
N GLY A 13 -3.15 21.60 -1.54
CA GLY A 13 -2.48 22.31 -2.63
C GLY A 13 -1.49 23.36 -2.13
N THR A 14 -0.74 23.95 -3.05
CA THR A 14 0.28 24.98 -2.71
C THR A 14 -0.30 26.22 -2.06
N GLU A 15 -1.58 26.53 -2.29
CA GLU A 15 -2.32 27.65 -1.71
C GLU A 15 -2.89 27.35 -0.31
N GLY A 16 -2.65 26.16 0.24
CA GLY A 16 -3.13 25.73 1.55
C GLY A 16 -4.58 25.23 1.57
N TYR A 17 -5.26 25.17 0.42
CA TYR A 17 -6.60 24.58 0.34
C TYR A 17 -6.55 23.06 0.41
N ILE A 18 -7.55 22.48 1.09
CA ILE A 18 -7.70 21.02 1.23
C ILE A 18 -8.36 20.46 -0.02
N LEU A 19 -7.64 19.60 -0.75
CA LEU A 19 -8.19 18.84 -1.86
C LEU A 19 -9.14 17.75 -1.39
N GLY A 20 -8.73 17.01 -0.35
CA GLY A 20 -9.48 15.87 0.16
C GLY A 20 -8.66 15.02 1.12
N GLU A 21 -8.98 13.74 1.19
CA GLU A 21 -8.30 12.78 2.07
C GLU A 21 -7.85 11.54 1.29
N ILE A 22 -6.68 11.01 1.65
CA ILE A 22 -6.18 9.76 1.07
C ILE A 22 -7.13 8.62 1.42
N ASN A 23 -7.58 7.92 0.40
CA ASN A 23 -8.35 6.69 0.55
C ASN A 23 -7.47 5.45 0.43
N ASP A 24 -6.60 5.43 -0.59
CA ASP A 24 -5.75 4.28 -0.91
C ASP A 24 -4.53 4.72 -1.74
N LEU A 25 -3.61 3.79 -1.95
CA LEU A 25 -2.42 3.94 -2.79
C LEU A 25 -2.53 2.99 -3.99
N HIS A 26 -2.30 3.52 -5.18
CA HIS A 26 -2.16 2.69 -6.37
C HIS A 26 -0.74 2.16 -6.48
N ILE A 27 -0.62 0.83 -6.60
CA ILE A 27 0.64 0.12 -6.75
C ILE A 27 0.63 -0.64 -8.08
N ASP A 28 1.64 -0.38 -8.87
CA ASP A 28 2.00 -1.19 -10.02
C ASP A 28 2.90 -2.34 -9.53
N PHE A 29 2.37 -3.55 -9.49
CA PHE A 29 3.10 -4.74 -9.04
C PHE A 29 4.02 -5.31 -10.11
N ASP A 30 3.90 -4.91 -11.38
CA ASP A 30 4.86 -5.32 -12.43
C ASP A 30 6.18 -4.59 -12.25
N THR A 31 6.13 -3.32 -11.85
CA THR A 31 7.30 -2.48 -11.61
C THR A 31 7.66 -2.34 -10.13
N TRP A 32 6.80 -2.78 -9.22
CA TRP A 32 6.92 -2.61 -7.77
C TRP A 32 7.04 -1.14 -7.37
N GLN A 33 6.22 -0.30 -7.97
CA GLN A 33 6.19 1.13 -7.69
C GLN A 33 4.81 1.58 -7.22
N ALA A 34 4.82 2.52 -6.28
CA ALA A 34 3.64 3.29 -5.92
C ALA A 34 3.53 4.46 -6.90
N THR A 35 2.50 4.46 -7.75
CA THR A 35 2.39 5.39 -8.87
C THR A 35 1.39 6.50 -8.65
N ALA A 36 0.37 6.30 -7.79
CA ALA A 36 -0.64 7.32 -7.54
C ALA A 36 -1.33 7.14 -6.18
N PHE A 37 -2.02 8.18 -5.72
CA PHE A 37 -2.94 8.15 -4.59
C PHE A 37 -4.37 8.25 -5.05
N TYR A 38 -5.24 7.43 -4.48
CA TYR A 38 -6.68 7.64 -4.55
C TYR A 38 -7.09 8.65 -3.47
N VAL A 39 -7.61 9.80 -3.88
CA VAL A 39 -8.04 10.88 -3.00
C VAL A 39 -9.54 11.04 -3.09
N VAL A 40 -10.21 10.96 -1.96
CA VAL A 40 -11.62 11.36 -1.84
C VAL A 40 -11.67 12.87 -1.71
N LEU A 41 -12.26 13.54 -2.69
CA LEU A 41 -12.35 15.00 -2.70
C LEU A 41 -13.24 15.55 -1.59
N SER A 42 -12.88 16.73 -1.07
CA SER A 42 -13.78 17.57 -0.30
C SER A 42 -14.88 18.12 -1.21
N ASP A 43 -16.01 18.53 -0.62
CA ASP A 43 -17.12 19.10 -1.40
C ASP A 43 -16.69 20.43 -2.04
N GLU A 44 -15.86 21.22 -1.35
CA GLU A 44 -15.30 22.49 -1.84
C GLU A 44 -14.37 22.25 -3.03
N ALA A 45 -13.45 21.30 -2.93
CA ALA A 45 -12.54 20.96 -4.02
C ALA A 45 -13.28 20.40 -5.25
N ALA A 46 -14.28 19.56 -5.03
CA ALA A 46 -15.11 19.05 -6.12
C ALA A 46 -15.85 20.16 -6.86
N ALA A 47 -16.35 21.18 -6.13
CA ALA A 47 -17.00 22.34 -6.73
C ALA A 47 -16.01 23.22 -7.51
N GLU A 48 -14.80 23.47 -6.96
CA GLU A 48 -13.75 24.26 -7.63
C GLU A 48 -13.26 23.59 -8.92
N LEU A 49 -13.14 22.26 -8.89
CA LEU A 49 -12.77 21.47 -10.08
C LEU A 49 -13.93 21.29 -11.07
N ASN A 50 -15.12 21.85 -10.79
CA ASN A 50 -16.35 21.67 -11.58
C ASN A 50 -16.73 20.20 -11.82
N LEU A 51 -16.41 19.32 -10.88
CA LEU A 51 -16.76 17.90 -10.94
C LEU A 51 -18.18 17.72 -10.39
N LYS A 52 -19.08 17.18 -11.22
CA LYS A 52 -20.48 16.97 -10.82
C LYS A 52 -20.59 15.85 -9.82
N LYS A 53 -21.04 16.16 -8.60
CA LYS A 53 -21.34 15.19 -7.58
C LYS A 53 -22.52 14.30 -8.02
N GLN A 54 -22.29 13.00 -8.12
CA GLN A 54 -23.40 12.06 -8.25
C GLN A 54 -24.05 11.88 -6.88
N PHE A 55 -25.38 11.81 -6.86
CA PHE A 55 -26.16 11.68 -5.62
C PHE A 55 -25.63 10.50 -4.76
N LEU A 56 -25.23 10.79 -3.53
CA LEU A 56 -24.69 9.85 -2.54
C LEU A 56 -23.31 9.21 -2.84
N ARG A 57 -22.60 9.61 -3.90
CA ARG A 57 -21.23 9.12 -4.15
C ARG A 57 -20.19 10.21 -3.89
N LYS A 58 -19.18 9.88 -3.11
CA LYS A 58 -17.98 10.71 -2.98
C LYS A 58 -17.20 10.66 -4.30
N ILE A 59 -16.68 11.82 -4.73
CA ILE A 59 -15.82 11.88 -5.91
C ILE A 59 -14.42 11.46 -5.46
N MET A 60 -13.86 10.52 -6.18
CA MET A 60 -12.50 10.04 -5.95
C MET A 60 -11.68 10.33 -7.21
N VAL A 61 -10.48 10.84 -7.01
CA VAL A 61 -9.51 11.12 -8.09
C VAL A 61 -8.23 10.36 -7.82
N CYS A 62 -7.55 10.00 -8.89
CA CYS A 62 -6.23 9.38 -8.85
C CYS A 62 -5.18 10.46 -9.07
N LEU A 63 -4.28 10.67 -8.10
CA LEU A 63 -3.22 11.67 -8.15
C LEU A 63 -1.87 11.00 -8.30
N PRO A 64 -1.16 11.22 -9.42
CA PRO A 64 0.19 10.73 -9.61
C PRO A 64 1.15 11.13 -8.47
N THR A 65 2.05 10.22 -8.10
CA THR A 65 3.02 10.47 -7.01
C THR A 65 3.96 11.62 -7.30
N GLU A 66 4.19 11.96 -8.58
CA GLU A 66 5.01 13.11 -9.01
C GLU A 66 4.45 14.45 -8.53
N LEU A 67 3.14 14.53 -8.30
CA LEU A 67 2.49 15.74 -7.76
C LEU A 67 2.72 15.91 -6.27
N ILE A 68 3.24 14.91 -5.57
CA ILE A 68 3.50 14.98 -4.14
C ILE A 68 4.82 15.73 -3.90
N LYS A 69 4.75 16.79 -3.11
CA LYS A 69 5.89 17.57 -2.66
C LYS A 69 6.48 17.01 -1.36
N ALA A 70 5.61 16.72 -0.41
CA ALA A 70 6.01 16.22 0.91
C ALA A 70 4.91 15.38 1.57
N ILE A 71 5.32 14.44 2.41
CA ILE A 71 4.47 13.62 3.25
C ILE A 71 4.81 13.92 4.72
N GLY A 72 3.87 14.55 5.41
CA GLY A 72 3.97 14.89 6.83
C GLY A 72 2.66 14.59 7.56
N ASP A 73 2.23 15.51 8.42
CA ASP A 73 0.90 15.46 9.05
C ASP A 73 -0.19 15.61 7.99
N VAL A 74 0.11 16.35 6.94
CA VAL A 74 -0.67 16.44 5.71
C VAL A 74 0.20 16.01 4.52
N ILE A 75 -0.42 15.74 3.38
CA ILE A 75 0.27 15.49 2.12
C ILE A 75 0.22 16.79 1.30
N GLU A 76 1.39 17.37 1.06
CA GLU A 76 1.53 18.60 0.29
C GLU A 76 1.71 18.29 -1.20
N LEU A 77 0.96 19.01 -2.05
CA LEU A 77 1.10 18.94 -3.50
C LEU A 77 2.12 19.98 -4.00
N ARG A 78 2.68 19.72 -5.19
CA ARG A 78 3.54 20.66 -5.93
C ARG A 78 2.73 21.73 -6.66
N GLU A 79 1.44 21.49 -6.87
CA GLU A 79 0.55 22.26 -7.70
C GLU A 79 -0.64 22.82 -6.91
N PRO A 80 -1.21 23.96 -7.32
CA PRO A 80 -2.49 24.40 -6.79
C PRO A 80 -3.62 23.50 -7.27
N ILE A 81 -4.69 23.41 -6.47
CA ILE A 81 -5.83 22.50 -6.75
C ILE A 81 -6.43 22.71 -8.13
N ARG A 82 -6.54 23.95 -8.59
CA ARG A 82 -7.10 24.30 -9.90
C ARG A 82 -6.36 23.65 -11.09
N ASN A 83 -5.06 23.35 -10.94
CA ASN A 83 -4.25 22.73 -12.00
C ASN A 83 -4.45 21.21 -12.06
N ILE A 84 -5.09 20.62 -11.05
CA ILE A 84 -5.26 19.16 -10.94
C ILE A 84 -6.44 18.68 -11.80
N LYS A 85 -7.32 19.57 -12.26
CA LYS A 85 -8.55 19.21 -12.98
C LYS A 85 -8.31 18.26 -14.15
N ASP A 86 -7.39 18.64 -15.06
CA ASP A 86 -7.10 17.86 -16.27
C ASP A 86 -6.48 16.47 -15.96
N ILE A 87 -5.81 16.37 -14.83
CA ILE A 87 -5.20 15.12 -14.32
C ILE A 87 -6.29 14.24 -13.72
N ALA A 88 -7.15 14.84 -12.89
CA ALA A 88 -8.23 14.13 -12.19
C ALA A 88 -9.26 13.51 -13.15
N GLU A 89 -9.53 14.14 -14.30
CA GLU A 89 -10.48 13.63 -15.29
C GLU A 89 -9.94 12.43 -16.10
N LYS A 90 -8.61 12.31 -16.24
CA LYS A 90 -7.99 11.27 -17.09
C LYS A 90 -7.82 9.92 -16.41
N GLU A 91 -7.78 9.88 -15.09
CA GLU A 91 -7.34 8.68 -14.35
C GLU A 91 -8.43 8.02 -13.49
N MET A 92 -9.70 8.25 -13.78
CA MET A 92 -10.81 7.65 -13.02
C MET A 92 -11.02 6.13 -13.22
N GLN A 93 -10.17 5.45 -14.00
CA GLN A 93 -10.36 4.04 -14.41
C GLN A 93 -9.17 3.11 -14.11
N VAL A 94 -8.38 3.41 -13.09
CA VAL A 94 -7.30 2.48 -12.73
C VAL A 94 -7.83 1.44 -11.73
N ASP A 95 -7.87 0.18 -12.12
CA ASP A 95 -8.22 -0.92 -11.24
C ASP A 95 -7.09 -1.13 -10.21
N ASN A 96 -7.41 -0.95 -8.94
CA ASN A 96 -6.46 -1.23 -7.87
C ASN A 96 -6.45 -2.72 -7.55
N VAL A 97 -5.31 -3.37 -7.72
CA VAL A 97 -5.13 -4.78 -7.34
C VAL A 97 -5.04 -4.87 -5.82
N LYS A 98 -6.14 -5.29 -5.19
CA LYS A 98 -6.14 -5.54 -3.74
C LYS A 98 -5.35 -6.79 -3.44
N VAL A 99 -4.28 -6.62 -2.66
CA VAL A 99 -3.43 -7.73 -2.21
C VAL A 99 -3.72 -8.15 -0.77
N GLU A 100 -4.25 -7.24 0.05
CA GLU A 100 -4.58 -7.54 1.45
C GLU A 100 -5.56 -8.69 1.56
N GLY A 101 -5.28 -9.60 2.49
CA GLY A 101 -6.06 -10.81 2.74
C GLY A 101 -5.81 -11.96 1.77
N LYS A 102 -5.01 -11.78 0.70
CA LYS A 102 -4.63 -12.88 -0.16
C LYS A 102 -3.74 -13.86 0.59
N LYS A 103 -3.93 -15.15 0.34
CA LYS A 103 -3.06 -16.24 0.84
C LYS A 103 -1.69 -16.16 0.19
N VAL A 104 -0.65 -16.44 0.97
CA VAL A 104 0.74 -16.53 0.50
C VAL A 104 1.20 -17.98 0.55
N PHE A 105 1.73 -18.45 -0.56
CA PHE A 105 2.25 -19.82 -0.70
C PHE A 105 3.75 -19.79 -1.00
N SER A 106 4.51 -20.65 -0.35
CA SER A 106 5.92 -20.88 -0.71
C SER A 106 6.03 -21.59 -2.06
N SER A 107 7.23 -21.67 -2.64
CA SER A 107 7.50 -22.42 -3.88
C SER A 107 7.15 -23.92 -3.77
N ASN A 108 7.10 -24.46 -2.56
CA ASN A 108 6.71 -25.84 -2.29
C ASN A 108 5.18 -26.01 -2.11
N GLY A 109 4.39 -24.96 -2.28
CA GLY A 109 2.93 -24.97 -2.11
C GLY A 109 2.47 -24.92 -0.67
N GLU A 110 3.34 -24.64 0.30
CA GLU A 110 2.96 -24.49 1.71
C GLU A 110 2.37 -23.12 1.97
N VAL A 111 1.26 -23.07 2.74
CA VAL A 111 0.65 -21.79 3.14
C VAL A 111 1.54 -21.12 4.18
N MET A 112 2.03 -19.93 3.86
CA MET A 112 2.83 -19.09 4.76
C MET A 112 1.97 -18.24 5.70
N GLY A 113 0.85 -17.73 5.19
CA GLY A 113 -0.03 -16.82 5.92
C GLY A 113 -0.90 -16.00 4.98
N ASP A 114 -1.25 -14.80 5.42
CA ASP A 114 -2.09 -13.87 4.68
C ASP A 114 -1.36 -12.52 4.52
N VAL A 115 -1.56 -11.86 3.37
CA VAL A 115 -1.05 -10.50 3.18
C VAL A 115 -1.76 -9.55 4.15
N ASP A 116 -1.00 -8.86 4.99
CA ASP A 116 -1.48 -7.84 5.94
C ASP A 116 -1.37 -6.41 5.37
N GLY A 117 -0.53 -6.25 4.34
CA GLY A 117 -0.32 -4.97 3.65
C GLY A 117 0.93 -4.97 2.78
N VAL A 118 1.37 -3.79 2.40
CA VAL A 118 2.59 -3.58 1.62
C VAL A 118 3.59 -2.72 2.39
N ASP A 119 4.87 -2.86 2.09
CA ASP A 119 5.91 -1.96 2.61
C ASP A 119 6.42 -1.06 1.50
N VAL A 120 6.30 0.27 1.71
CA VAL A 120 6.63 1.29 0.72
C VAL A 120 7.73 2.21 1.25
N ASP A 121 8.74 2.44 0.43
CA ASP A 121 9.70 3.53 0.56
C ASP A 121 9.12 4.77 -0.16
N PHE A 122 8.61 5.72 0.60
CA PHE A 122 7.98 6.92 0.07
C PHE A 122 8.98 7.97 -0.46
N ASP A 123 10.26 7.84 -0.15
CA ASP A 123 11.29 8.72 -0.73
C ASP A 123 11.57 8.33 -2.18
N LYS A 124 11.40 7.06 -2.51
CA LYS A 124 11.66 6.49 -3.84
C LYS A 124 10.40 6.01 -4.57
N TRP A 125 9.25 6.07 -3.91
CA TRP A 125 7.98 5.52 -4.39
C TRP A 125 8.07 4.03 -4.76
N ARG A 126 8.93 3.30 -4.06
CA ARG A 126 9.20 1.90 -4.31
C ARG A 126 8.52 1.01 -3.28
N VAL A 127 7.92 -0.07 -3.75
CA VAL A 127 7.42 -1.14 -2.89
C VAL A 127 8.55 -2.12 -2.60
N ASN A 128 8.98 -2.19 -1.33
CA ASN A 128 10.04 -3.10 -0.90
C ASN A 128 9.57 -4.55 -0.86
N GLY A 129 8.29 -4.79 -0.54
CA GLY A 129 7.71 -6.11 -0.45
C GLY A 129 6.32 -6.12 0.17
N LEU A 130 5.82 -7.32 0.47
CA LEU A 130 4.54 -7.53 1.14
C LEU A 130 4.74 -7.79 2.63
N GLN A 131 3.89 -7.16 3.44
CA GLN A 131 3.75 -7.47 4.85
C GLN A 131 2.86 -8.71 4.97
N VAL A 132 3.39 -9.78 5.53
CA VAL A 132 2.69 -11.07 5.64
C VAL A 132 2.51 -11.44 7.09
N ALA A 133 1.26 -11.63 7.50
CA ALA A 133 0.91 -12.20 8.78
C ALA A 133 1.08 -13.72 8.70
N LEU A 134 2.17 -14.22 9.28
CA LEU A 134 2.52 -15.64 9.22
C LEU A 134 1.52 -16.48 10.00
N ASN A 135 1.26 -17.69 9.50
CA ASN A 135 0.63 -18.73 10.29
C ASN A 135 1.64 -19.33 11.30
N ASP A 136 1.16 -20.14 12.24
CA ASP A 136 2.00 -20.66 13.33
C ASP A 136 3.14 -21.56 12.82
N LYS A 137 2.85 -22.38 11.79
CA LYS A 137 3.84 -23.28 11.19
C LYS A 137 4.97 -22.50 10.55
N ALA A 138 4.65 -21.57 9.65
CA ALA A 138 5.63 -20.76 8.95
C ALA A 138 6.44 -19.86 9.92
N ALA A 139 5.79 -19.30 10.94
CA ALA A 139 6.51 -18.53 11.95
C ALA A 139 7.55 -19.37 12.70
N MET A 140 7.20 -20.61 13.11
CA MET A 140 8.12 -21.51 13.77
C MET A 140 9.28 -21.95 12.86
N GLU A 141 8.99 -22.28 11.61
CA GLU A 141 10.00 -22.69 10.63
C GLU A 141 10.98 -21.54 10.30
N LEU A 142 10.49 -20.30 10.25
CA LEU A 142 11.33 -19.11 10.09
C LEU A 142 12.08 -18.72 11.39
N GLY A 143 11.86 -19.43 12.49
CA GLY A 143 12.55 -19.20 13.76
C GLY A 143 11.92 -18.12 14.64
N PHE A 144 10.68 -17.73 14.39
CA PHE A 144 9.97 -16.78 15.23
C PHE A 144 9.07 -17.48 16.26
N ARG A 145 9.12 -17.01 17.52
CA ARG A 145 8.12 -17.34 18.52
C ARG A 145 6.91 -16.45 18.36
N ARG A 146 5.73 -17.07 18.30
CA ARG A 146 4.48 -16.31 18.37
C ARG A 146 4.19 -15.91 19.81
N PRO A 147 4.07 -14.61 20.12
CA PRO A 147 3.54 -14.17 21.40
C PRO A 147 2.05 -14.56 21.50
N VAL A 148 1.61 -14.85 22.71
CA VAL A 148 0.19 -15.14 22.98
C VAL A 148 -0.63 -13.92 22.54
N MET A 149 -1.64 -14.13 21.69
CA MET A 149 -2.59 -13.12 21.19
C MET A 149 -2.06 -12.12 20.15
N SER A 150 -0.90 -12.31 19.52
CA SER A 150 -0.43 -11.45 18.44
C SER A 150 0.04 -12.25 17.22
N LYS A 151 -0.08 -11.62 16.03
CA LYS A 151 0.43 -12.20 14.78
C LYS A 151 1.89 -11.80 14.59
N VAL A 152 2.72 -12.71 14.12
CA VAL A 152 4.06 -12.40 13.59
C VAL A 152 3.88 -11.84 12.20
N ILE A 153 4.31 -10.60 11.98
CA ILE A 153 4.26 -9.95 10.67
C ILE A 153 5.69 -9.73 10.20
N VAL A 154 5.97 -10.20 9.00
CA VAL A 154 7.27 -10.05 8.34
C VAL A 154 7.10 -9.34 7.00
N ILE A 155 8.17 -8.69 6.52
CA ILE A 155 8.24 -8.23 5.14
C ILE A 155 8.87 -9.35 4.31
N ILE A 156 8.13 -9.83 3.32
CA ILE A 156 8.67 -10.68 2.25
C ILE A 156 9.06 -9.75 1.11
N PRO A 157 10.34 -9.69 0.74
CA PRO A 157 10.81 -8.74 -0.26
C PRO A 157 10.25 -9.03 -1.65
N SER A 158 10.07 -7.98 -2.45
CA SER A 158 9.45 -8.06 -3.79
C SER A 158 10.16 -9.06 -4.71
N ASN A 159 11.47 -9.21 -4.59
CA ASN A 159 12.25 -10.15 -5.39
C ASN A 159 12.11 -11.63 -4.99
N ALA A 160 11.35 -11.94 -3.93
CA ALA A 160 10.98 -13.30 -3.56
C ALA A 160 9.52 -13.64 -3.95
N ILE A 161 8.82 -12.72 -4.59
CA ILE A 161 7.44 -12.89 -5.03
C ILE A 161 7.43 -13.24 -6.51
N GLU A 162 6.84 -14.37 -6.85
CA GLU A 162 6.76 -14.88 -8.22
C GLU A 162 5.50 -14.38 -8.93
N THR A 163 4.33 -14.51 -8.29
CA THR A 163 3.05 -14.06 -8.88
C THR A 163 2.12 -13.44 -7.84
N ILE A 164 1.27 -12.51 -8.29
CA ILE A 164 0.18 -11.93 -7.52
C ILE A 164 -1.11 -12.05 -8.36
N GLU A 165 -1.91 -13.06 -8.04
CA GLU A 165 -3.20 -13.30 -8.71
C GLU A 165 -4.31 -13.42 -7.65
N ASN A 166 -5.07 -14.52 -7.61
CA ASN A 166 -6.03 -14.83 -6.56
C ASN A 166 -5.34 -15.08 -5.21
N PHE A 167 -4.09 -15.46 -5.26
CA PHE A 167 -3.16 -15.66 -4.14
C PHE A 167 -1.77 -15.20 -4.57
N VAL A 168 -0.86 -15.12 -3.61
CA VAL A 168 0.55 -14.78 -3.84
C VAL A 168 1.37 -16.05 -3.81
N THR A 169 2.23 -16.26 -4.83
CA THR A 169 3.23 -17.33 -4.81
C THR A 169 4.63 -16.75 -4.64
N LEU A 170 5.48 -17.48 -3.93
CA LEU A 170 6.88 -17.13 -3.75
C LEU A 170 7.75 -18.05 -4.59
N ASP A 171 8.86 -17.53 -5.07
CA ASP A 171 9.89 -18.30 -5.79
C ASP A 171 10.81 -19.09 -4.87
N LYS A 172 10.62 -18.97 -3.55
CA LYS A 172 11.45 -19.56 -2.50
C LYS A 172 10.68 -20.46 -1.56
N GLY A 173 11.39 -21.49 -1.05
CA GLY A 173 10.93 -22.29 0.07
C GLY A 173 11.08 -21.55 1.40
N VAL A 174 10.44 -22.06 2.46
CA VAL A 174 10.44 -21.41 3.79
C VAL A 174 11.87 -21.26 4.33
N GLU A 175 12.72 -22.26 4.15
CA GLU A 175 14.10 -22.24 4.64
C GLU A 175 14.93 -21.11 3.98
N ASP A 176 14.75 -20.90 2.67
CA ASP A 176 15.48 -19.87 1.91
C ASP A 176 15.04 -18.46 2.33
N LEU A 177 13.81 -18.32 2.80
CA LEU A 177 13.26 -17.05 3.26
C LEU A 177 13.84 -16.56 4.59
N LYS A 178 14.42 -17.46 5.42
CA LYS A 178 14.96 -17.08 6.75
C LYS A 178 15.93 -15.90 6.73
N SER A 179 16.74 -15.81 5.69
CA SER A 179 17.73 -14.74 5.53
C SER A 179 17.20 -13.50 4.82
N LEU A 180 16.01 -13.57 4.24
CA LEU A 180 15.44 -12.53 3.39
C LEU A 180 14.33 -11.74 4.09
N VAL A 181 13.61 -12.38 5.02
CA VAL A 181 12.47 -11.74 5.69
C VAL A 181 12.92 -10.80 6.79
N GLU A 182 12.34 -9.62 6.81
CA GLU A 182 12.47 -8.66 7.89
C GLU A 182 11.23 -8.73 8.79
N CYS A 183 11.46 -8.93 10.08
CA CYS A 183 10.36 -8.92 11.04
C CYS A 183 10.02 -7.53 11.50
N ILE A 184 8.76 -7.14 11.39
CA ILE A 184 8.27 -5.80 11.76
C ILE A 184 7.34 -5.79 12.96
N ARG A 185 6.77 -6.93 13.34
CA ARG A 185 5.87 -6.99 14.50
C ARG A 185 5.91 -8.35 15.19
N SER A 186 5.99 -8.28 16.52
CA SER A 186 5.88 -9.44 17.42
C SER A 186 6.94 -10.53 17.21
N CYS A 187 8.12 -10.14 16.80
CA CYS A 187 9.20 -11.06 16.47
C CYS A 187 10.09 -11.28 17.68
N GLN A 188 9.91 -12.42 18.32
CA GLN A 188 10.87 -12.95 19.30
C GLN A 188 11.58 -14.12 18.63
N LEU A 189 12.90 -14.00 18.46
CA LEU A 189 13.71 -15.11 17.95
C LEU A 189 13.68 -16.27 18.96
N GLN A 190 13.57 -17.49 18.45
CA GLN A 190 13.80 -18.68 19.27
C GLN A 190 15.28 -18.72 19.65
N LYS A 191 15.58 -18.81 20.95
CA LYS A 191 16.93 -19.06 21.46
C LYS A 191 17.26 -20.54 21.36
#